data_7e3445ea5b8466da5b93473d1802f030
#
_entry.id   7e3445ea5b8466da5b93473d1802f030
#
_cell.length_a   1.000
_cell.length_b   1.000
_cell.length_c   1.000
_cell.angle_alpha   90.00
_cell.angle_beta   90.00
_cell.angle_gamma   90.00
#
_symmetry.space_group_name_H-M   'P 1'
#
loop_
_entity.id
_entity.type
_entity.pdbx_description
1 polymer ?
#
loop_
_entity_poly.entity_id
_entity_poly.type
_entity_poly.pdbx_seq_one_letter_code
_entity_poly.pdbx_strand_id
1 'polypeptide(L)'
;MSEDARVLIRAAQEVHAERHRAQTFLPGTLLPFPKAAKRTGIRADRQRYYDAIKDLEYEGAIEWDESARYARGDKHFLITQRGLKMLRESL
;
A
#
# COMPACT_ATOMS: atom_id res chain seq x y z
N MET A 1 3.64 5.80 -12.99
CA MET A 1 3.15 4.74 -12.07
C MET A 1 2.15 3.86 -12.78
N SER A 2 2.25 2.56 -12.58
CA SER A 2 1.37 1.59 -13.23
C SER A 2 -0.07 1.68 -12.69
N GLU A 3 -1.01 1.19 -13.48
CA GLU A 3 -2.41 1.09 -13.07
C GLU A 3 -2.56 0.19 -11.83
N ASP A 4 -1.87 -0.94 -11.82
CA ASP A 4 -1.91 -1.87 -10.69
C ASP A 4 -1.41 -1.21 -9.41
N ALA A 5 -0.35 -0.40 -9.48
CA ALA A 5 0.17 0.31 -8.33
C ALA A 5 -0.86 1.30 -7.77
N ARG A 6 -1.54 2.03 -8.63
CA ARG A 6 -2.59 2.98 -8.23
C ARG A 6 -3.76 2.26 -7.57
N VAL A 7 -4.21 1.18 -8.20
CA VAL A 7 -5.32 0.37 -7.68
C VAL A 7 -4.97 -0.20 -6.31
N LEU A 8 -3.75 -0.72 -6.17
CA LEU A 8 -3.31 -1.34 -4.93
C LEU A 8 -3.22 -0.35 -3.77
N ILE A 9 -2.60 0.82 -3.98
CA ILE A 9 -2.45 1.79 -2.90
C ILE A 9 -3.80 2.41 -2.51
N ARG A 10 -4.68 2.61 -3.47
CA ARG A 10 -6.03 3.10 -3.20
C ARG A 10 -6.84 2.09 -2.40
N ALA A 11 -6.77 0.82 -2.78
CA ALA A 11 -7.44 -0.25 -2.05
C ALA A 11 -6.90 -0.37 -0.61
N ALA A 12 -5.59 -0.19 -0.43
CA ALA A 12 -4.99 -0.18 0.91
C ALA A 12 -5.53 0.96 1.76
N GLN A 13 -5.69 2.15 1.18
CA GLN A 13 -6.30 3.28 1.86
C GLN A 13 -7.74 2.97 2.28
N GLU A 14 -8.52 2.39 1.38
CA GLU A 14 -9.92 2.03 1.65
C GLU A 14 -10.04 1.00 2.77
N VAL A 15 -9.20 -0.03 2.74
CA VAL A 15 -9.17 -1.04 3.81
C VAL A 15 -8.80 -0.42 5.14
N HIS A 16 -7.81 0.48 5.15
CA HIS A 16 -7.41 1.19 6.36
C HIS A 16 -8.58 2.02 6.92
N ALA A 17 -9.27 2.75 6.05
CA ALA A 17 -10.40 3.58 6.46
C ALA A 17 -11.55 2.76 7.06
N GLU A 18 -11.80 1.57 6.54
CA GLU A 18 -12.82 0.66 7.06
C GLU A 18 -12.46 0.15 8.46
N ARG A 19 -11.17 -0.11 8.71
CA ARG A 19 -10.68 -0.64 10.00
C ARG A 19 -10.55 0.44 11.06
N HIS A 20 -10.23 1.65 10.66
CA HIS A 20 -9.87 2.76 11.55
C HIS A 20 -10.75 3.96 11.29
N ARG A 21 -12.04 3.80 11.46
CA ARG A 21 -13.05 4.84 11.22
C ARG A 21 -12.58 6.23 11.67
N ALA A 22 -12.73 7.22 10.80
CA ALA A 22 -12.44 8.61 11.09
C ALA A 22 -10.99 8.93 11.52
N GLN A 23 -10.10 7.95 11.57
CA GLN A 23 -8.70 8.23 11.84
C GLN A 23 -8.03 8.82 10.61
N THR A 24 -7.22 9.84 10.83
CA THR A 24 -6.48 10.48 9.75
C THR A 24 -5.42 9.51 9.21
N PHE A 25 -5.35 9.41 7.89
CA PHE A 25 -4.35 8.62 7.21
C PHE A 25 -3.06 9.46 7.11
N LEU A 26 -2.15 9.23 8.03
CA LEU A 26 -0.93 10.03 8.19
C LEU A 26 0.30 9.33 7.60
N PRO A 27 1.38 10.10 7.28
CA PRO A 27 2.64 9.48 6.91
C PRO A 27 3.10 8.51 8.00
N GLY A 28 3.63 7.36 7.60
CA GLY A 28 4.04 6.31 8.52
C GLY A 28 2.93 5.33 8.88
N THR A 29 1.73 5.51 8.35
CA THR A 29 0.65 4.54 8.55
C THR A 29 0.97 3.24 7.84
N LEU A 30 0.80 2.13 8.56
CA LEU A 30 1.01 0.79 8.01
C LEU A 30 -0.07 0.45 6.98
N LEU A 31 0.37 -0.01 5.82
CA LEU A 31 -0.55 -0.29 4.70
C LEU A 31 -0.97 -1.77 4.69
N PRO A 32 -2.27 -2.07 4.67
CA PRO A 32 -2.78 -3.44 4.65
C PRO A 32 -2.76 -4.03 3.23
N PHE A 33 -1.57 -4.13 2.63
CA PHE A 33 -1.43 -4.60 1.26
C PHE A 33 -1.93 -6.02 1.01
N PRO A 34 -1.70 -7.02 1.89
CA PRO A 34 -2.23 -8.35 1.64
C PRO A 34 -3.75 -8.37 1.46
N LYS A 35 -4.47 -7.62 2.29
CA LYS A 35 -5.92 -7.53 2.20
C LYS A 35 -6.36 -6.70 1.00
N ALA A 36 -5.66 -5.61 0.72
CA ALA A 36 -5.92 -4.77 -0.44
C ALA A 36 -5.71 -5.56 -1.74
N ALA A 37 -4.64 -6.31 -1.83
CA ALA A 37 -4.34 -7.14 -2.99
C ALA A 37 -5.41 -8.21 -3.22
N LYS A 38 -5.90 -8.81 -2.15
CA LYS A 38 -6.98 -9.78 -2.19
C LYS A 38 -8.27 -9.15 -2.73
N ARG A 39 -8.60 -7.96 -2.24
CA ARG A 39 -9.79 -7.22 -2.65
C ARG A 39 -9.79 -6.88 -4.14
N THR A 40 -8.62 -6.52 -4.67
CA THR A 40 -8.47 -6.12 -6.07
C THR A 40 -8.24 -7.29 -7.02
N GLY A 41 -7.97 -8.47 -6.50
CA GLY A 41 -7.62 -9.65 -7.31
C GLY A 41 -6.16 -9.67 -7.77
N ILE A 42 -5.39 -8.62 -7.53
CA ILE A 42 -3.98 -8.53 -7.96
C ILE A 42 -3.14 -9.65 -7.34
N ARG A 43 -3.45 -10.06 -6.12
CA ARG A 43 -2.70 -11.11 -5.43
C ARG A 43 -2.79 -12.47 -6.12
N ALA A 44 -3.84 -12.71 -6.91
CA ALA A 44 -3.98 -13.95 -7.66
C ALA A 44 -2.85 -14.11 -8.67
N ASP A 45 -2.30 -13.00 -9.14
CA ASP A 45 -1.12 -12.96 -9.99
C ASP A 45 0.04 -12.36 -9.18
N ARG A 46 0.90 -13.23 -8.69
CA ARG A 46 2.02 -12.83 -7.82
C ARG A 46 2.95 -11.84 -8.50
N GLN A 47 3.17 -11.99 -9.80
CA GLN A 47 4.06 -11.08 -10.52
C GLN A 47 3.49 -9.66 -10.55
N ARG A 48 2.19 -9.54 -10.84
CA ARG A 48 1.51 -8.24 -10.82
C ARG A 48 1.60 -7.58 -9.44
N TYR A 49 1.42 -8.39 -8.39
CA TYR A 49 1.51 -7.88 -7.03
C TYR A 49 2.90 -7.32 -6.71
N TYR A 50 3.94 -8.09 -7.00
CA TYR A 50 5.31 -7.65 -6.74
C TYR A 50 5.70 -6.46 -7.61
N ASP A 51 5.27 -6.42 -8.85
CA ASP A 51 5.55 -5.31 -9.75
C ASP A 51 4.88 -4.02 -9.26
N ALA A 52 3.64 -4.12 -8.75
CA ALA A 52 2.94 -2.98 -8.18
C ALA A 52 3.66 -2.44 -6.94
N ILE A 53 4.11 -3.33 -6.05
CA ILE A 53 4.85 -2.94 -4.84
C ILE A 53 6.17 -2.26 -5.23
N LYS A 54 6.92 -2.84 -6.16
CA LYS A 54 8.17 -2.24 -6.63
C LYS A 54 7.97 -0.87 -7.23
N ASP A 55 6.89 -0.70 -7.99
CA ASP A 55 6.57 0.58 -8.61
C ASP A 55 6.28 1.63 -7.55
N LEU A 56 5.51 1.28 -6.52
CA LEU A 56 5.22 2.19 -5.40
C LEU A 56 6.48 2.55 -4.63
N GLU A 57 7.37 1.59 -4.40
CA GLU A 57 8.65 1.87 -3.75
C GLU A 57 9.52 2.80 -4.60
N TYR A 58 9.59 2.52 -5.89
CA TYR A 58 10.38 3.33 -6.84
C TYR A 58 9.89 4.79 -6.87
N GLU A 59 8.59 4.98 -6.85
CA GLU A 59 7.98 6.31 -6.84
C GLU A 59 8.09 7.00 -5.46
N GLY A 60 8.57 6.31 -4.45
CA GLY A 60 8.68 6.86 -3.11
C GLY A 60 7.34 6.98 -2.38
N ALA A 61 6.30 6.32 -2.86
CA ALA A 61 4.97 6.36 -2.26
C ALA A 61 4.88 5.54 -0.98
N ILE A 62 5.69 4.50 -0.88
CA ILE A 62 5.76 3.61 0.28
C ILE A 62 7.21 3.38 0.66
N GLU A 63 7.44 2.97 1.92
CA GLU A 63 8.76 2.58 2.37
C GLU A 63 8.67 1.33 3.24
N TRP A 64 9.73 0.54 3.23
CA TRP A 64 9.84 -0.66 4.02
C TRP A 64 9.97 -0.32 5.51
N ASP A 65 9.19 -1.01 6.34
CA ASP A 65 9.31 -0.88 7.80
C ASP A 65 10.40 -1.83 8.30
N GLU A 66 11.62 -1.33 8.44
CA GLU A 66 12.76 -2.11 8.90
C GLU A 66 12.68 -2.53 10.36
N SER A 67 11.88 -1.82 11.15
CA SER A 67 11.71 -2.14 12.57
C SER A 67 10.80 -3.34 12.81
N ALA A 68 10.02 -3.71 11.80
CA ALA A 68 9.07 -4.79 11.93
C ALA A 68 9.75 -6.14 11.75
N ARG A 69 9.66 -6.97 12.79
CA ARG A 69 10.18 -8.34 12.77
C ARG A 69 9.02 -9.30 12.63
N TYR A 70 8.82 -9.81 11.42
CA TYR A 70 7.71 -10.70 11.13
C TYR A 70 8.21 -12.12 10.91
N ALA A 71 7.58 -13.05 11.62
CA ALA A 71 7.98 -14.45 11.62
C ALA A 71 7.70 -15.17 10.30
N ARG A 72 6.95 -14.57 9.37
CA ARG A 72 6.49 -15.23 8.15
C ARG A 72 6.90 -14.53 6.86
N GLY A 73 7.84 -13.62 6.92
CA GLY A 73 8.30 -12.94 5.71
C GLY A 73 7.29 -11.99 5.09
N ASP A 74 6.17 -11.71 5.77
CA ASP A 74 5.22 -10.71 5.29
C ASP A 74 5.87 -9.35 5.35
N LYS A 75 5.89 -8.70 4.20
CA LYS A 75 6.50 -7.39 4.08
C LYS A 75 5.51 -6.32 4.51
N HIS A 76 5.94 -5.47 5.42
CA HIS A 76 5.12 -4.37 5.91
C HIS A 76 5.66 -3.06 5.38
N PHE A 77 4.77 -2.31 4.75
CA PHE A 77 5.11 -1.02 4.15
C PHE A 77 4.33 0.09 4.81
N LEU A 78 5.01 1.22 4.95
CA LEU A 78 4.42 2.45 5.49
C LEU A 78 4.16 3.41 4.35
N ILE A 79 3.04 4.13 4.42
CA ILE A 79 2.79 5.18 3.44
C ILE A 79 3.68 6.38 3.76
N THR A 80 4.22 7.00 2.71
CA THR A 80 5.03 8.21 2.83
C THR A 80 4.15 9.44 2.61
N GLN A 81 4.70 10.61 2.91
CA GLN A 81 4.04 11.87 2.60
C GLN A 81 3.78 11.99 1.10
N ARG A 82 4.73 11.52 0.28
CA ARG A 82 4.58 11.51 -1.17
C ARG A 82 3.44 10.59 -1.61
N GLY A 83 3.30 9.43 -0.98
CA GLY A 83 2.20 8.52 -1.25
C GLY A 83 0.84 9.12 -0.95
N LEU A 84 0.73 9.86 0.15
CA LEU A 84 -0.49 10.57 0.51
C LEU A 84 -0.83 11.65 -0.52
N LYS A 85 0.19 12.39 -0.96
CA LYS A 85 0.01 13.41 -1.99
C LYS A 85 -0.49 12.81 -3.29
N MET A 86 0.09 11.68 -3.69
CA MET A 86 -0.31 10.97 -4.91
C MET A 86 -1.77 10.51 -4.83
N LEU A 87 -2.22 10.01 -3.69
CA LEU A 87 -3.62 9.62 -3.49
C LEU A 87 -4.56 10.79 -3.63
N ARG A 88 -4.18 11.95 -3.09
CA ARG A 88 -5.00 13.18 -3.22
C ARG A 88 -5.06 13.68 -4.65
N GLU A 89 -3.97 13.59 -5.39
CA GLU A 89 -3.89 14.08 -6.76
C GLU A 89 -4.57 13.17 -7.77
N SER A 90 -4.73 11.88 -7.47
CA SER A 90 -5.33 10.91 -8.38
C SER A 90 -6.86 10.92 -8.34
N LEU A 91 -7.43 11.79 -7.58
CA LEU A 91 -8.86 12.04 -7.57
C LEU A 91 -9.20 13.05 -8.66
#